data_2118c4c99e974c74b715da524c8d69b2
#
_entry.id   2118c4c99e974c74b715da524c8d69b2
#
_cell.length_a   1.000
_cell.length_b   1.000
_cell.length_c   1.000
_cell.angle_alpha   90.00
_cell.angle_beta   90.00
_cell.angle_gamma   90.00
#
_symmetry.space_group_name_H-M   'P 1'
#
loop_
_entity.id
_entity.type
_entity.pdbx_description
1 polymer ?
#
loop_
_entity_poly.entity_id
_entity_poly.type
_entity_poly.pdbx_seq_one_letter_code
_entity_poly.pdbx_strand_id
1 'polypeptide(L)'
;MTTRQPLTVAEQAYLAERRAAGATYPSIARDLRCAVETIRKHARRQRDHAVPRARGRPAHGILSTYPGELVEQAITVKRTHPHWGPANVRLELQRQTGLPAEALPSRARLSALFKARCPEAVQPHRHPVYPERAVPHAWAAHQRWQMDAKEKVLLADQAVASVLNVRDPVTAVMIASQAFLTTTEHHWRKLTLPEVQTVLRQAFAEWGRPLEIQTDHEDVYVGAATSDFPSRFTLWLIGLNIQHVTSRSRRPTDQAQVERGHRTLGDMAWKDETFAQVPALQTVLDDRRQRYNTELPVHAADCDGQPPLSVHPTAHCSGRPFHPDLEWTLFDLQRVDTFLAQQVWTRHVGEQGQVGIGSDHDSLGRDHALQTVTVRFQPGTRTFRFEAADGTHLATMPARGLDQADLIGYAPFTEHGLLIFQFPLPLVGV
;
A
#
# COMPACT_ATOMS: atom_id res chain seq x y z
N MET A 1 2.96 5.04 29.37
CA MET A 1 3.93 4.69 30.45
C MET A 1 5.33 4.88 29.91
N THR A 2 6.01 5.97 30.27
CA THR A 2 7.38 6.25 29.87
C THR A 2 8.33 5.26 30.55
N THR A 3 8.96 4.41 29.77
CA THR A 3 10.04 3.51 30.26
C THR A 3 11.23 4.36 30.69
N ARG A 4 11.39 4.52 31.99
CA ARG A 4 12.54 5.24 32.57
C ARG A 4 13.84 4.50 32.20
N GLN A 5 14.87 5.29 31.84
CA GLN A 5 16.23 4.78 31.61
C GLN A 5 16.78 4.03 32.85
N PRO A 6 17.73 3.10 32.68
CA PRO A 6 18.38 2.41 33.78
C PRO A 6 19.06 3.39 34.74
N LEU A 7 19.23 2.97 36.01
CA LEU A 7 19.96 3.78 36.99
C LEU A 7 21.37 4.09 36.46
N THR A 8 21.74 5.35 36.55
CA THR A 8 23.08 5.83 36.25
C THR A 8 24.10 5.27 37.24
N VAL A 9 25.38 5.38 36.93
CA VAL A 9 26.47 4.97 37.84
C VAL A 9 26.38 5.70 39.19
N ALA A 10 26.06 6.99 39.19
CA ALA A 10 25.88 7.80 40.41
C ALA A 10 24.65 7.30 41.22
N GLU A 11 23.52 7.01 40.57
CA GLU A 11 22.34 6.46 41.25
C GLU A 11 22.58 5.07 41.82
N GLN A 12 23.42 4.28 41.17
CA GLN A 12 23.81 2.93 41.68
C GLN A 12 24.74 3.03 42.89
N ALA A 13 25.67 4.00 42.88
CA ALA A 13 26.52 4.30 44.07
C ALA A 13 25.66 4.81 45.22
N TYR A 14 24.74 5.72 44.99
CA TYR A 14 23.78 6.21 46.00
C TYR A 14 22.93 5.08 46.56
N LEU A 15 22.43 4.14 45.72
CA LEU A 15 21.73 2.95 46.19
C LEU A 15 22.58 2.12 47.16
N ALA A 16 23.85 1.87 46.83
CA ALA A 16 24.75 1.08 47.68
C ALA A 16 24.99 1.75 49.02
N GLU A 17 25.30 3.04 49.01
CA GLU A 17 25.53 3.85 50.21
C GLU A 17 24.32 3.89 51.15
N ARG A 18 23.15 4.20 50.61
CA ARG A 18 21.90 4.25 51.39
C ARG A 18 21.49 2.90 51.95
N ARG A 19 21.76 1.81 51.22
CA ARG A 19 21.53 0.42 51.74
C ARG A 19 22.50 0.11 52.89
N ALA A 20 23.77 0.48 52.79
CA ALA A 20 24.73 0.30 53.87
C ALA A 20 24.32 1.13 55.12
N ALA A 21 23.70 2.30 54.92
CA ALA A 21 23.14 3.13 56.01
C ALA A 21 21.76 2.61 56.53
N GLY A 22 21.27 1.45 56.11
CA GLY A 22 20.04 0.84 56.59
C GLY A 22 18.74 1.36 55.97
N ALA A 23 18.79 2.21 54.92
CA ALA A 23 17.60 2.71 54.25
C ALA A 23 16.80 1.61 53.56
N THR A 24 15.46 1.73 53.56
CA THR A 24 14.58 0.74 52.95
C THR A 24 14.50 0.96 51.44
N TYR A 25 14.19 -0.12 50.68
CA TYR A 25 14.00 -0.01 49.21
C TYR A 25 12.91 1.00 48.82
N PRO A 26 11.76 1.09 49.50
CA PRO A 26 10.75 2.09 49.21
C PRO A 26 11.25 3.53 49.42
N SER A 27 12.09 3.81 50.45
CA SER A 27 12.69 5.12 50.69
C SER A 27 13.61 5.50 49.55
N ILE A 28 14.54 4.63 49.17
CA ILE A 28 15.49 4.87 48.06
C ILE A 28 14.76 5.04 46.73
N ALA A 29 13.70 4.27 46.49
CA ALA A 29 12.88 4.41 45.29
C ALA A 29 12.19 5.78 45.18
N ARG A 30 11.76 6.34 46.32
CA ARG A 30 11.18 7.67 46.41
C ARG A 30 12.24 8.73 46.11
N ASP A 31 13.41 8.63 46.71
CA ASP A 31 14.52 9.56 46.52
C ASP A 31 14.96 9.60 45.04
N LEU A 32 15.05 8.44 44.39
CA LEU A 32 15.46 8.30 42.98
C LEU A 32 14.28 8.39 41.98
N ARG A 33 13.07 8.65 42.46
CA ARG A 33 11.84 8.77 41.66
C ARG A 33 11.67 7.62 40.66
N CYS A 34 11.84 6.37 41.16
CA CYS A 34 11.70 5.15 40.34
C CYS A 34 10.90 4.07 41.08
N ALA A 35 10.52 3.02 40.35
CA ALA A 35 9.79 1.90 40.95
C ALA A 35 10.66 1.15 41.94
N VAL A 36 10.06 0.72 43.05
CA VAL A 36 10.73 -0.09 44.12
C VAL A 36 11.36 -1.36 43.51
N GLU A 37 10.70 -1.97 42.54
CA GLU A 37 11.20 -3.17 41.85
C GLU A 37 12.49 -2.90 41.06
N THR A 38 12.65 -1.69 40.51
CA THR A 38 13.89 -1.27 39.86
C THR A 38 15.05 -1.26 40.87
N ILE A 39 14.82 -0.69 42.05
CA ILE A 39 15.81 -0.67 43.13
C ILE A 39 16.15 -2.06 43.62
N ARG A 40 15.16 -2.93 43.88
CA ARG A 40 15.37 -4.34 44.27
C ARG A 40 16.22 -5.08 43.25
N LYS A 41 15.91 -4.92 41.96
CA LYS A 41 16.65 -5.55 40.88
C LYS A 41 18.11 -5.12 40.83
N HIS A 42 18.39 -3.83 40.99
CA HIS A 42 19.78 -3.33 41.04
C HIS A 42 20.52 -3.76 42.32
N ALA A 43 19.88 -3.73 43.48
CA ALA A 43 20.46 -4.19 44.73
C ALA A 43 20.79 -5.70 44.69
N ARG A 44 19.95 -6.49 44.07
CA ARG A 44 20.22 -7.94 43.87
C ARG A 44 21.43 -8.16 42.98
N ARG A 45 21.55 -7.40 41.88
CA ARG A 45 22.70 -7.45 40.97
C ARG A 45 24.02 -7.03 41.60
N GLN A 46 23.98 -6.03 42.45
CA GLN A 46 25.16 -5.57 43.20
C GLN A 46 25.61 -6.66 44.22
N ARG A 47 24.66 -7.31 44.91
CA ARG A 47 24.95 -8.35 45.88
C ARG A 47 25.52 -9.63 45.22
N ASP A 48 24.98 -9.96 44.04
CA ASP A 48 25.38 -11.21 43.34
C ASP A 48 26.67 -10.98 42.51
N HIS A 49 27.39 -9.85 42.67
CA HIS A 49 28.55 -9.45 41.88
C HIS A 49 28.36 -9.67 40.37
N ALA A 50 27.13 -9.61 39.93
CA ALA A 50 26.82 -9.82 38.55
C ALA A 50 27.39 -8.67 37.67
N VAL A 51 28.40 -8.97 36.88
CA VAL A 51 28.90 -8.08 35.86
C VAL A 51 27.71 -7.55 35.03
N PRO A 52 27.55 -6.23 34.85
CA PRO A 52 26.46 -5.68 34.05
C PRO A 52 26.50 -6.33 32.67
N ARG A 53 25.54 -7.18 32.34
CA ARG A 53 25.40 -7.63 30.97
C ARG A 53 25.11 -6.41 30.10
N ALA A 54 26.04 -6.10 29.19
CA ALA A 54 25.79 -5.10 28.18
C ALA A 54 24.39 -5.34 27.57
N ARG A 55 23.56 -4.30 27.55
CA ARG A 55 22.24 -4.38 26.89
C ARG A 55 22.48 -4.55 25.40
N GLY A 56 22.03 -5.64 24.88
CA GLY A 56 22.18 -6.01 23.50
C GLY A 56 22.80 -7.41 23.38
N ARG A 57 22.61 -8.00 22.24
CA ARG A 57 23.31 -9.20 21.82
C ARG A 57 24.81 -8.91 21.96
N PRO A 58 25.63 -9.79 22.57
CA PRO A 58 27.07 -9.58 22.62
C PRO A 58 27.56 -9.16 21.24
N ALA A 59 28.46 -8.18 21.15
CA ALA A 59 29.07 -7.70 19.92
C ALA A 59 29.99 -8.78 19.31
N HIS A 60 29.50 -9.99 19.17
CA HIS A 60 30.10 -11.00 18.31
C HIS A 60 29.84 -10.56 16.88
N GLY A 61 30.86 -10.53 16.05
CA GLY A 61 30.74 -10.13 14.66
C GLY A 61 29.61 -10.84 13.91
N ILE A 62 29.11 -10.28 12.86
CA ILE A 62 28.09 -10.90 12.01
C ILE A 62 28.63 -12.28 11.59
N LEU A 63 27.86 -13.33 11.87
CA LEU A 63 28.24 -14.73 11.65
C LEU A 63 29.34 -15.29 12.58
N SER A 64 29.63 -14.70 13.73
CA SER A 64 30.62 -15.22 14.69
C SER A 64 30.37 -16.67 15.15
N THR A 65 29.17 -17.21 14.95
CA THR A 65 28.81 -18.59 15.25
C THR A 65 29.15 -19.57 14.13
N TYR A 66 29.68 -19.10 13.02
CA TYR A 66 30.08 -19.92 11.86
C TYR A 66 31.59 -19.96 11.73
N PRO A 67 32.16 -21.02 11.14
CA PRO A 67 33.58 -21.10 10.88
C PRO A 67 34.08 -19.89 10.05
N GLY A 68 35.23 -19.35 10.43
CA GLY A 68 35.81 -18.18 9.74
C GLY A 68 35.99 -18.41 8.23
N GLU A 69 36.42 -19.62 7.85
CA GLU A 69 36.55 -20.02 6.45
C GLU A 69 35.26 -19.91 5.66
N LEU A 70 34.13 -20.33 6.23
CA LEU A 70 32.81 -20.23 5.60
C LEU A 70 32.41 -18.77 5.39
N VAL A 71 32.75 -17.91 6.35
CA VAL A 71 32.47 -16.46 6.25
C VAL A 71 33.30 -15.83 5.14
N GLU A 72 34.61 -16.15 5.04
CA GLU A 72 35.45 -15.61 3.99
C GLU A 72 35.10 -16.17 2.61
N GLN A 73 34.68 -17.44 2.52
CA GLN A 73 34.13 -18.00 1.28
C GLN A 73 32.88 -17.23 0.83
N ALA A 74 31.96 -16.92 1.75
CA ALA A 74 30.76 -16.14 1.44
C ALA A 74 31.10 -14.75 0.92
N ILE A 75 32.13 -14.10 1.49
CA ILE A 75 32.62 -12.79 1.06
C ILE A 75 33.27 -12.91 -0.34
N THR A 76 34.09 -13.94 -0.57
CA THR A 76 34.72 -14.19 -1.85
C THR A 76 33.70 -14.40 -2.96
N VAL A 77 32.74 -15.31 -2.75
CA VAL A 77 31.65 -15.54 -3.73
C VAL A 77 30.88 -14.25 -4.01
N LYS A 78 30.58 -13.45 -2.98
CA LYS A 78 29.86 -12.17 -3.17
C LYS A 78 30.68 -11.16 -3.98
N ARG A 79 31.98 -11.07 -3.77
CA ARG A 79 32.91 -10.18 -4.53
C ARG A 79 33.11 -10.64 -5.96
N THR A 80 33.22 -11.95 -6.17
CA THR A 80 33.32 -12.52 -7.53
C THR A 80 32.02 -12.33 -8.31
N HIS A 81 30.86 -12.36 -7.63
CA HIS A 81 29.54 -12.19 -8.24
C HIS A 81 28.74 -11.05 -7.58
N PRO A 82 29.08 -9.77 -7.84
CA PRO A 82 28.46 -8.62 -7.18
C PRO A 82 26.94 -8.54 -7.33
N HIS A 83 26.41 -9.10 -8.43
CA HIS A 83 24.96 -9.10 -8.70
C HIS A 83 24.19 -10.24 -7.99
N TRP A 84 24.90 -11.22 -7.42
CA TRP A 84 24.23 -12.32 -6.73
C TRP A 84 23.65 -11.89 -5.40
N GLY A 85 22.37 -12.18 -5.21
CA GLY A 85 21.70 -12.01 -3.92
C GLY A 85 22.14 -13.07 -2.89
N PRO A 86 21.79 -12.87 -1.61
CA PRO A 86 22.14 -13.82 -0.54
C PRO A 86 21.65 -15.26 -0.78
N ALA A 87 20.58 -15.45 -1.57
CA ALA A 87 20.09 -16.78 -1.92
C ALA A 87 21.05 -17.53 -2.85
N ASN A 88 21.55 -16.86 -3.89
CA ASN A 88 22.48 -17.45 -4.85
C ASN A 88 23.83 -17.75 -4.20
N VAL A 89 24.35 -16.83 -3.38
CA VAL A 89 25.58 -17.05 -2.62
C VAL A 89 25.43 -18.25 -1.67
N ARG A 90 24.29 -18.38 -1.00
CA ARG A 90 24.03 -19.52 -0.10
C ARG A 90 23.99 -20.85 -0.84
N LEU A 91 23.39 -20.88 -2.03
CA LEU A 91 23.37 -22.06 -2.88
C LEU A 91 24.79 -22.47 -3.34
N GLU A 92 25.61 -21.49 -3.72
CA GLU A 92 26.99 -21.73 -4.13
C GLU A 92 27.86 -22.22 -2.97
N LEU A 93 27.69 -21.65 -1.76
CA LEU A 93 28.33 -22.15 -0.55
C LEU A 93 27.96 -23.60 -0.27
N GLN A 94 26.69 -23.97 -0.42
CA GLN A 94 26.23 -25.34 -0.26
C GLN A 94 26.93 -26.27 -1.24
N ARG A 95 27.07 -25.84 -2.50
CA ARG A 95 27.74 -26.62 -3.55
C ARG A 95 29.26 -26.78 -3.31
N GLN A 96 29.90 -25.69 -2.87
CA GLN A 96 31.35 -25.71 -2.63
C GLN A 96 31.74 -26.47 -1.37
N THR A 97 30.94 -26.41 -0.32
CA THR A 97 31.27 -26.98 0.99
C THR A 97 30.65 -28.36 1.24
N GLY A 98 29.63 -28.73 0.47
CA GLY A 98 28.83 -29.94 0.73
C GLY A 98 27.99 -29.89 2.03
N LEU A 99 27.94 -28.77 2.73
CA LEU A 99 27.21 -28.61 3.97
C LEU A 99 25.68 -28.63 3.74
N PRO A 100 24.91 -29.25 4.63
CA PRO A 100 23.46 -29.20 4.55
C PRO A 100 22.94 -27.77 4.75
N ALA A 101 21.76 -27.49 4.19
CA ALA A 101 21.18 -26.14 4.19
C ALA A 101 21.04 -25.54 5.60
N GLU A 102 20.75 -26.37 6.62
CA GLU A 102 20.58 -25.96 8.01
C GLU A 102 21.89 -25.47 8.65
N ALA A 103 23.02 -25.98 8.20
CA ALA A 103 24.34 -25.59 8.69
C ALA A 103 24.86 -24.29 8.06
N LEU A 104 24.22 -23.81 7.01
CA LEU A 104 24.61 -22.57 6.32
C LEU A 104 23.92 -21.32 6.91
N PRO A 105 24.56 -20.13 6.85
CA PRO A 105 23.96 -18.90 7.30
C PRO A 105 22.65 -18.60 6.57
N SER A 106 21.66 -18.06 7.29
CA SER A 106 20.40 -17.63 6.70
C SER A 106 20.61 -16.46 5.72
N ARG A 107 19.68 -16.30 4.77
CA ARG A 107 19.72 -15.19 3.79
C ARG A 107 19.80 -13.81 4.46
N ALA A 108 19.12 -13.63 5.58
CA ALA A 108 19.15 -12.38 6.34
C ALA A 108 20.53 -12.12 6.95
N ARG A 109 21.18 -13.15 7.49
CA ARG A 109 22.53 -13.04 8.05
C ARG A 109 23.60 -12.78 6.98
N LEU A 110 23.50 -13.44 5.81
CA LEU A 110 24.37 -13.15 4.68
C LEU A 110 24.17 -11.73 4.15
N SER A 111 22.92 -11.26 4.06
CA SER A 111 22.64 -9.87 3.67
C SER A 111 23.29 -8.86 4.63
N ALA A 112 23.22 -9.10 5.92
CA ALA A 112 23.85 -8.26 6.93
C ALA A 112 25.38 -8.30 6.81
N LEU A 113 25.97 -9.49 6.58
CA LEU A 113 27.40 -9.66 6.34
C LEU A 113 27.86 -8.85 5.13
N PHE A 114 27.17 -8.96 4.00
CA PHE A 114 27.55 -8.27 2.76
C PHE A 114 27.47 -6.76 2.91
N LYS A 115 26.45 -6.24 3.59
CA LYS A 115 26.38 -4.80 3.89
C LYS A 115 27.53 -4.29 4.75
N ALA A 116 28.04 -5.13 5.66
CA ALA A 116 29.12 -4.76 6.57
C ALA A 116 30.52 -4.96 5.95
N ARG A 117 30.72 -6.03 5.17
CA ARG A 117 32.06 -6.48 4.74
C ARG A 117 32.31 -6.33 3.22
N CYS A 118 31.25 -6.13 2.44
CA CYS A 118 31.32 -5.98 0.97
C CYS A 118 30.38 -4.84 0.51
N PRO A 119 30.42 -3.64 1.10
CA PRO A 119 29.51 -2.55 0.71
C PRO A 119 29.64 -2.20 -0.77
N GLU A 120 30.82 -2.36 -1.35
CA GLU A 120 31.11 -2.17 -2.78
C GLU A 120 30.38 -3.15 -3.70
N ALA A 121 30.08 -4.35 -3.21
CA ALA A 121 29.34 -5.38 -3.95
C ALA A 121 27.85 -5.40 -3.64
N VAL A 122 27.37 -4.55 -2.74
CA VAL A 122 25.95 -4.38 -2.43
C VAL A 122 25.43 -3.22 -3.27
N GLN A 123 24.68 -3.54 -4.33
CA GLN A 123 23.98 -2.49 -5.06
C GLN A 123 23.05 -1.76 -4.13
N PRO A 124 23.16 -0.42 -4.01
CA PRO A 124 22.14 0.33 -3.30
C PRO A 124 20.81 0.05 -3.98
N HIS A 125 19.80 -0.36 -3.20
CA HIS A 125 18.45 -0.34 -3.69
C HIS A 125 18.16 1.11 -4.11
N ARG A 126 18.11 1.37 -5.40
CA ARG A 126 17.55 2.61 -5.93
C ARG A 126 16.05 2.53 -5.62
N HIS A 127 15.69 2.96 -4.43
CA HIS A 127 14.32 3.36 -4.19
C HIS A 127 14.11 4.61 -5.04
N PRO A 128 13.09 4.66 -5.90
CA PRO A 128 12.66 5.93 -6.40
C PRO A 128 12.40 6.80 -5.16
N VAL A 129 13.17 7.86 -5.04
CA VAL A 129 12.95 8.87 -4.00
C VAL A 129 11.78 9.70 -4.48
N TYR A 130 10.57 9.15 -4.37
CA TYR A 130 9.40 10.00 -4.32
C TYR A 130 9.52 10.77 -3.01
N PRO A 131 9.44 12.11 -3.03
CA PRO A 131 9.38 12.86 -1.79
C PRO A 131 8.18 12.31 -1.03
N GLU A 132 8.46 11.59 0.05
CA GLU A 132 7.44 11.01 0.92
C GLU A 132 6.74 12.15 1.66
N ARG A 133 5.83 12.84 0.99
CA ARG A 133 4.89 13.71 1.68
C ARG A 133 3.98 12.79 2.49
N ALA A 134 3.97 13.01 3.80
CA ALA A 134 2.98 12.35 4.64
C ALA A 134 1.58 12.61 4.03
N VAL A 135 0.80 11.54 3.87
CA VAL A 135 -0.59 11.69 3.45
C VAL A 135 -1.32 12.45 4.57
N PRO A 136 -1.84 13.65 4.35
CA PRO A 136 -2.53 14.40 5.39
C PRO A 136 -3.68 13.57 5.97
N HIS A 137 -3.94 13.66 7.26
CA HIS A 137 -5.09 13.01 7.87
C HIS A 137 -6.38 13.64 7.36
N ALA A 138 -7.36 12.80 7.02
CA ALA A 138 -8.73 13.27 6.81
C ALA A 138 -9.32 13.68 8.15
N TRP A 139 -10.16 14.72 8.16
CA TRP A 139 -10.73 15.31 9.37
C TRP A 139 -12.25 15.41 9.35
N ALA A 140 -12.88 15.13 8.22
CA ALA A 140 -14.32 15.15 8.05
C ALA A 140 -14.85 13.87 7.39
N ALA A 141 -16.08 13.49 7.71
CA ALA A 141 -16.80 12.41 7.05
C ALA A 141 -16.79 12.62 5.53
N HIS A 142 -16.60 11.55 4.78
CA HIS A 142 -16.52 11.54 3.31
C HIS A 142 -15.47 12.46 2.67
N GLN A 143 -14.59 13.06 3.47
CA GLN A 143 -13.43 13.74 2.88
C GLN A 143 -12.55 12.74 2.13
N ARG A 144 -12.28 11.58 2.73
CA ARG A 144 -11.47 10.52 2.12
C ARG A 144 -12.06 9.16 2.41
N TRP A 145 -12.14 8.34 1.38
CA TRP A 145 -12.38 6.92 1.53
C TRP A 145 -11.08 6.16 1.28
N GLN A 146 -10.78 5.22 2.14
CA GLN A 146 -9.69 4.26 1.95
C GLN A 146 -10.25 3.02 1.28
N MET A 147 -9.59 2.55 0.23
CA MET A 147 -9.99 1.38 -0.54
C MET A 147 -8.83 0.40 -0.65
N ASP A 148 -9.14 -0.88 -0.42
CA ASP A 148 -8.16 -1.97 -0.50
C ASP A 148 -8.88 -3.31 -0.75
N ALA A 149 -8.19 -4.25 -1.41
CA ALA A 149 -8.72 -5.56 -1.73
C ALA A 149 -8.15 -6.64 -0.81
N LYS A 150 -9.03 -7.38 -0.12
CA LYS A 150 -8.64 -8.61 0.55
C LYS A 150 -8.64 -9.75 -0.44
N GLU A 151 -7.45 -10.14 -0.86
CA GLU A 151 -7.24 -11.21 -1.82
C GLU A 151 -7.32 -12.60 -1.19
N LYS A 152 -7.60 -13.61 -2.03
CA LYS A 152 -7.49 -15.04 -1.71
C LYS A 152 -8.41 -15.53 -0.59
N VAL A 153 -9.67 -15.10 -0.62
CA VAL A 153 -10.74 -15.71 0.17
C VAL A 153 -11.15 -17.03 -0.51
N LEU A 154 -10.96 -18.17 0.17
CA LEU A 154 -11.24 -19.48 -0.36
C LEU A 154 -12.74 -19.79 -0.32
N LEU A 155 -13.26 -20.35 -1.40
CA LEU A 155 -14.60 -20.91 -1.52
C LEU A 155 -14.55 -22.44 -1.38
N ALA A 156 -15.72 -23.09 -1.26
CA ALA A 156 -15.85 -24.53 -0.99
C ALA A 156 -15.25 -25.39 -2.12
N ASP A 157 -15.32 -24.94 -3.36
CA ASP A 157 -14.79 -25.62 -4.55
C ASP A 157 -13.31 -25.31 -4.83
N GLN A 158 -12.60 -24.75 -3.83
CA GLN A 158 -11.23 -24.25 -3.94
C GLN A 158 -11.07 -23.04 -4.87
N ALA A 159 -12.14 -22.50 -5.43
CA ALA A 159 -12.10 -21.23 -6.12
C ALA A 159 -11.70 -20.10 -5.16
N VAL A 160 -11.19 -19.02 -5.71
CA VAL A 160 -10.70 -17.89 -4.93
C VAL A 160 -11.51 -16.65 -5.25
N ALA A 161 -12.01 -16.00 -4.23
CA ALA A 161 -12.61 -14.69 -4.32
C ALA A 161 -11.65 -13.60 -3.79
N SER A 162 -11.84 -12.38 -4.26
CA SER A 162 -11.24 -11.17 -3.67
C SER A 162 -12.37 -10.25 -3.21
N VAL A 163 -12.21 -9.64 -2.04
CA VAL A 163 -13.21 -8.74 -1.46
C VAL A 163 -12.65 -7.32 -1.46
N LEU A 164 -13.25 -6.45 -2.25
CA LEU A 164 -12.92 -5.03 -2.26
C LEU A 164 -13.68 -4.33 -1.14
N ASN A 165 -12.95 -3.71 -0.24
CA ASN A 165 -13.50 -2.93 0.87
C ASN A 165 -13.22 -1.45 0.68
N VAL A 166 -14.22 -0.63 0.98
CA VAL A 166 -14.12 0.83 1.01
C VAL A 166 -14.55 1.31 2.39
N ARG A 167 -13.74 2.12 3.04
CA ARG A 167 -13.98 2.60 4.39
C ARG A 167 -13.71 4.09 4.52
N ASP A 168 -14.55 4.77 5.27
CA ASP A 168 -14.27 6.13 5.76
C ASP A 168 -13.40 6.05 7.03
N PRO A 169 -12.14 6.54 7.00
CA PRO A 169 -11.26 6.46 8.16
C PRO A 169 -11.66 7.41 9.29
N VAL A 170 -12.43 8.46 9.02
CA VAL A 170 -12.83 9.46 10.02
C VAL A 170 -14.02 8.97 10.84
N THR A 171 -14.99 8.33 10.20
CA THR A 171 -16.21 7.85 10.87
C THR A 171 -16.17 6.37 11.19
N ALA A 172 -15.16 5.66 10.69
CA ALA A 172 -15.05 4.20 10.70
C ALA A 172 -16.15 3.47 9.91
N VAL A 173 -17.04 4.17 9.24
CA VAL A 173 -18.13 3.57 8.44
C VAL A 173 -17.55 2.72 7.31
N MET A 174 -18.06 1.50 7.17
CA MET A 174 -17.79 0.62 6.05
C MET A 174 -18.70 0.99 4.89
N ILE A 175 -18.15 1.70 3.93
CA ILE A 175 -18.86 2.26 2.77
C ILE A 175 -19.30 1.14 1.82
N ALA A 176 -18.38 0.23 1.47
CA ALA A 176 -18.66 -0.90 0.61
C ALA A 176 -17.84 -2.13 0.99
N SER A 177 -18.36 -3.31 0.67
CA SER A 177 -17.65 -4.58 0.78
C SER A 177 -18.21 -5.50 -0.32
N GLN A 178 -17.44 -5.71 -1.40
CA GLN A 178 -17.89 -6.44 -2.58
C GLN A 178 -16.95 -7.58 -2.93
N ALA A 179 -17.51 -8.79 -3.09
CA ALA A 179 -16.77 -9.97 -3.48
C ALA A 179 -16.79 -10.18 -5.00
N PHE A 180 -15.66 -10.63 -5.54
CA PHE A 180 -15.51 -11.00 -6.95
C PHE A 180 -14.80 -12.34 -7.06
N LEU A 181 -15.23 -13.17 -8.01
CA LEU A 181 -14.52 -14.39 -8.36
C LEU A 181 -13.22 -14.01 -9.07
N THR A 182 -12.08 -14.39 -8.48
CA THR A 182 -10.75 -14.08 -9.02
C THR A 182 -9.95 -15.31 -9.43
N THR A 183 -10.54 -16.50 -9.34
CA THR A 183 -9.99 -17.71 -9.95
C THR A 183 -10.38 -17.76 -11.42
N THR A 184 -9.41 -18.10 -12.28
CA THR A 184 -9.61 -18.51 -13.66
C THR A 184 -9.32 -20.01 -13.78
N GLU A 185 -9.57 -20.63 -14.93
CA GLU A 185 -9.29 -22.06 -15.17
C GLU A 185 -7.82 -22.45 -14.87
N HIS A 186 -6.87 -21.52 -14.95
CA HIS A 186 -5.47 -21.83 -14.85
C HIS A 186 -4.70 -21.01 -13.78
N HIS A 187 -5.24 -19.89 -13.30
CA HIS A 187 -4.54 -19.01 -12.37
C HIS A 187 -5.47 -18.05 -11.63
N TRP A 188 -4.94 -17.45 -10.61
CA TRP A 188 -5.57 -16.35 -9.90
C TRP A 188 -5.29 -15.02 -10.61
N ARG A 189 -6.29 -14.12 -10.66
CA ARG A 189 -6.18 -12.77 -11.19
C ARG A 189 -6.48 -11.72 -10.14
N LYS A 190 -5.99 -10.53 -10.36
CA LYS A 190 -6.37 -9.33 -9.60
C LYS A 190 -7.73 -8.79 -10.07
N LEU A 191 -8.28 -7.84 -9.28
CA LEU A 191 -9.46 -7.09 -9.68
C LEU A 191 -9.16 -6.26 -10.94
N THR A 192 -10.18 -6.09 -11.75
CA THR A 192 -10.13 -5.26 -12.96
C THR A 192 -10.68 -3.86 -12.69
N LEU A 193 -10.32 -2.89 -13.54
CA LEU A 193 -10.84 -1.53 -13.44
C LEU A 193 -12.39 -1.46 -13.51
N PRO A 194 -13.08 -2.17 -14.41
CA PRO A 194 -14.53 -2.18 -14.42
C PRO A 194 -15.17 -2.70 -13.12
N GLU A 195 -14.56 -3.71 -12.49
CA GLU A 195 -15.04 -4.23 -11.19
C GLU A 195 -14.92 -3.16 -10.10
N VAL A 196 -13.78 -2.48 -10.03
CA VAL A 196 -13.54 -1.38 -9.08
C VAL A 196 -14.52 -0.22 -9.33
N GLN A 197 -14.69 0.19 -10.58
CA GLN A 197 -15.62 1.24 -10.95
C GLN A 197 -17.07 0.88 -10.58
N THR A 198 -17.47 -0.38 -10.76
CA THR A 198 -18.82 -0.87 -10.38
C THR A 198 -19.07 -0.70 -8.88
N VAL A 199 -18.13 -1.12 -8.04
CA VAL A 199 -18.24 -0.95 -6.58
C VAL A 199 -18.33 0.52 -6.20
N LEU A 200 -17.51 1.36 -6.80
CA LEU A 200 -17.50 2.78 -6.47
C LEU A 200 -18.77 3.49 -6.97
N ARG A 201 -19.32 3.13 -8.14
CA ARG A 201 -20.61 3.65 -8.60
C ARG A 201 -21.75 3.34 -7.63
N GLN A 202 -21.81 2.10 -7.14
CA GLN A 202 -22.78 1.70 -6.12
C GLN A 202 -22.57 2.48 -4.81
N ALA A 203 -21.32 2.57 -4.35
CA ALA A 203 -20.99 3.35 -3.17
C ALA A 203 -21.33 4.85 -3.32
N PHE A 204 -21.05 5.43 -4.48
CA PHE A 204 -21.40 6.84 -4.76
C PHE A 204 -22.93 7.05 -4.81
N ALA A 205 -23.68 6.07 -5.32
CA ALA A 205 -25.14 6.13 -5.35
C ALA A 205 -25.74 6.04 -3.95
N GLU A 206 -25.16 5.20 -3.08
CA GLU A 206 -25.63 5.01 -1.69
C GLU A 206 -25.24 6.20 -0.78
N TRP A 207 -24.00 6.68 -0.86
CA TRP A 207 -23.42 7.63 0.10
C TRP A 207 -23.10 9.01 -0.47
N GLY A 208 -23.17 9.18 -1.79
CA GLY A 208 -22.62 10.33 -2.50
C GLY A 208 -21.11 10.20 -2.70
N ARG A 209 -20.52 11.09 -3.53
CA ARG A 209 -19.10 11.07 -3.87
C ARG A 209 -18.22 11.64 -2.75
N PRO A 210 -17.10 11.01 -2.38
CA PRO A 210 -16.13 11.60 -1.47
C PRO A 210 -15.33 12.73 -2.16
N LEU A 211 -14.52 13.46 -1.40
CA LEU A 211 -13.55 14.39 -1.99
C LEU A 211 -12.33 13.65 -2.51
N GLU A 212 -11.92 12.58 -1.83
CA GLU A 212 -10.70 11.83 -2.12
C GLU A 212 -10.94 10.33 -2.01
N ILE A 213 -10.24 9.56 -2.83
CA ILE A 213 -10.10 8.10 -2.69
C ILE A 213 -8.62 7.78 -2.52
N GLN A 214 -8.29 7.09 -1.45
CA GLN A 214 -6.96 6.62 -1.14
C GLN A 214 -6.83 5.13 -1.44
N THR A 215 -5.81 4.76 -2.22
CA THR A 215 -5.46 3.38 -2.57
C THR A 215 -4.00 3.09 -2.26
N ASP A 216 -3.62 1.84 -2.36
CA ASP A 216 -2.22 1.44 -2.48
C ASP A 216 -1.69 1.64 -3.91
N HIS A 217 -0.54 1.04 -4.22
CA HIS A 217 0.11 1.10 -5.53
C HIS A 217 -0.20 -0.13 -6.41
N GLU A 218 -1.37 -0.74 -6.28
CA GLU A 218 -1.74 -1.80 -7.22
C GLU A 218 -1.94 -1.24 -8.64
N ASP A 219 -1.54 -2.06 -9.64
CA ASP A 219 -1.55 -1.65 -11.05
C ASP A 219 -2.93 -1.18 -11.53
N VAL A 220 -4.00 -1.72 -10.98
CA VAL A 220 -5.38 -1.32 -11.31
C VAL A 220 -5.66 0.14 -10.93
N TYR A 221 -5.01 0.65 -9.88
CA TYR A 221 -5.21 2.02 -9.38
C TYR A 221 -4.19 3.01 -9.96
N VAL A 222 -2.92 2.61 -10.06
CA VAL A 222 -1.84 3.53 -10.43
C VAL A 222 -1.28 3.29 -11.83
N GLY A 223 -1.70 2.19 -12.49
CA GLY A 223 -1.08 1.73 -13.73
C GLY A 223 0.24 1.02 -13.51
N ALA A 224 0.98 0.74 -14.57
CA ALA A 224 2.26 0.03 -14.47
C ALA A 224 3.23 0.79 -13.55
N ALA A 225 3.89 0.07 -12.65
CA ALA A 225 4.82 0.65 -11.65
C ALA A 225 5.99 1.47 -12.25
N THR A 226 6.24 1.33 -13.54
CA THR A 226 7.25 2.07 -14.29
C THR A 226 6.69 3.28 -15.03
N SER A 227 5.37 3.47 -15.03
CA SER A 227 4.69 4.56 -15.73
C SER A 227 4.50 5.75 -14.79
N ASP A 228 4.90 6.92 -15.24
CA ASP A 228 4.61 8.22 -14.62
C ASP A 228 3.34 8.86 -15.22
N PHE A 229 2.69 8.17 -16.16
CA PHE A 229 1.44 8.59 -16.75
C PHE A 229 0.27 8.17 -15.86
N PRO A 230 -0.73 9.05 -15.61
CA PRO A 230 -1.85 8.74 -14.74
C PRO A 230 -2.67 7.55 -15.28
N SER A 231 -3.11 6.67 -14.38
CA SER A 231 -3.95 5.54 -14.75
C SER A 231 -5.34 6.00 -15.22
N ARG A 232 -6.04 5.14 -15.96
CA ARG A 232 -7.46 5.37 -16.32
C ARG A 232 -8.33 5.54 -15.09
N PHE A 233 -8.03 4.82 -14.00
CA PHE A 233 -8.71 4.98 -12.71
C PHE A 233 -8.54 6.40 -12.16
N THR A 234 -7.31 6.90 -12.14
CA THR A 234 -7.01 8.28 -11.69
C THR A 234 -7.76 9.32 -12.53
N LEU A 235 -7.73 9.16 -13.86
CA LEU A 235 -8.39 10.11 -14.77
C LEU A 235 -9.93 10.06 -14.65
N TRP A 236 -10.50 8.87 -14.44
CA TRP A 236 -11.92 8.70 -14.17
C TRP A 236 -12.34 9.43 -12.88
N LEU A 237 -11.59 9.28 -11.79
CA LEU A 237 -11.86 9.99 -10.54
C LEU A 237 -11.78 11.52 -10.71
N ILE A 238 -10.76 12.01 -11.44
CA ILE A 238 -10.60 13.44 -11.74
C ILE A 238 -11.82 13.98 -12.50
N GLY A 239 -12.29 13.26 -13.52
CA GLY A 239 -13.48 13.62 -14.27
C GLY A 239 -14.73 13.73 -13.39
N LEU A 240 -14.83 12.89 -12.35
CA LEU A 240 -15.90 12.93 -11.35
C LEU A 240 -15.65 13.94 -10.22
N ASN A 241 -14.60 14.77 -10.31
CA ASN A 241 -14.19 15.70 -9.27
C ASN A 241 -13.84 15.00 -7.94
N ILE A 242 -13.11 13.90 -8.01
CA ILE A 242 -12.60 13.16 -6.87
C ILE A 242 -11.08 13.10 -7.01
N GLN A 243 -10.35 13.45 -5.96
CA GLN A 243 -8.89 13.37 -5.95
C GLN A 243 -8.46 11.91 -5.67
N HIS A 244 -7.57 11.38 -6.50
CA HIS A 244 -6.88 10.12 -6.21
C HIS A 244 -5.66 10.39 -5.35
N VAL A 245 -5.56 9.71 -4.22
CA VAL A 245 -4.45 9.78 -3.26
C VAL A 245 -3.83 8.39 -3.15
N THR A 246 -2.53 8.29 -3.40
CA THR A 246 -1.82 7.02 -3.21
C THR A 246 -1.15 6.99 -1.83
N SER A 247 -1.21 5.85 -1.16
CA SER A 247 -0.49 5.60 0.08
C SER A 247 1.01 5.62 -0.18
N ARG A 248 1.81 5.95 0.84
CA ARG A 248 3.27 5.89 0.69
C ARG A 248 3.72 4.44 0.50
N SER A 249 4.67 4.23 -0.41
CA SER A 249 5.22 2.90 -0.66
C SER A 249 5.81 2.30 0.63
N ARG A 250 5.46 1.05 0.93
CA ARG A 250 5.93 0.31 2.12
C ARG A 250 5.59 0.95 3.47
N ARG A 251 4.51 1.73 3.53
CA ARG A 251 3.96 2.30 4.77
C ARG A 251 2.56 1.76 5.04
N PRO A 252 2.43 0.56 5.59
CA PRO A 252 1.10 -0.05 5.88
C PRO A 252 0.27 0.79 6.85
N THR A 253 0.92 1.65 7.64
CA THR A 253 0.20 2.57 8.54
C THR A 253 -0.72 3.55 7.83
N ASP A 254 -0.45 3.86 6.55
CA ASP A 254 -1.28 4.81 5.77
C ASP A 254 -2.65 4.21 5.41
N GLN A 255 -2.78 2.88 5.44
CA GLN A 255 -4.03 2.15 5.19
C GLN A 255 -4.52 1.31 6.40
N ALA A 256 -3.93 1.52 7.56
CA ALA A 256 -4.23 0.73 8.75
C ALA A 256 -5.71 0.69 9.12
N GLN A 257 -6.51 1.67 8.71
CA GLN A 257 -7.94 1.72 9.00
C GLN A 257 -8.73 0.74 8.12
N VAL A 258 -8.47 0.69 6.80
CA VAL A 258 -9.14 -0.27 5.93
C VAL A 258 -8.66 -1.70 6.21
N GLU A 259 -7.36 -1.91 6.49
CA GLU A 259 -6.83 -3.21 6.91
C GLU A 259 -7.49 -3.73 8.19
N ARG A 260 -7.75 -2.85 9.17
CA ARG A 260 -8.50 -3.20 10.37
C ARG A 260 -9.94 -3.59 10.02
N GLY A 261 -10.56 -2.87 9.07
CA GLY A 261 -11.87 -3.22 8.52
C GLY A 261 -11.90 -4.62 7.92
N HIS A 262 -10.89 -4.96 7.10
CA HIS A 262 -10.72 -6.31 6.52
C HIS A 262 -10.67 -7.40 7.59
N ARG A 263 -9.92 -7.16 8.68
CA ARG A 263 -9.84 -8.12 9.78
C ARG A 263 -11.19 -8.32 10.44
N THR A 264 -11.87 -7.23 10.78
CA THR A 264 -13.18 -7.28 11.45
C THR A 264 -14.23 -7.97 10.58
N LEU A 265 -14.36 -7.58 9.30
CA LEU A 265 -15.29 -8.24 8.39
C LEU A 265 -14.90 -9.70 8.12
N GLY A 266 -13.60 -9.99 8.02
CA GLY A 266 -13.12 -11.37 7.89
C GLY A 266 -13.51 -12.25 9.08
N ASP A 267 -13.36 -11.73 10.30
CA ASP A 267 -13.77 -12.42 11.52
C ASP A 267 -15.30 -12.65 11.56
N MET A 268 -16.07 -11.75 10.98
CA MET A 268 -17.54 -11.81 10.96
C MET A 268 -18.13 -12.64 9.80
N ALA A 269 -17.40 -12.80 8.68
CA ALA A 269 -17.94 -13.35 7.44
C ALA A 269 -17.29 -14.66 7.01
N TRP A 270 -15.98 -14.71 6.75
CA TRP A 270 -15.39 -15.84 6.02
C TRP A 270 -14.33 -16.64 6.79
N LYS A 271 -14.02 -16.33 8.05
CA LYS A 271 -13.04 -17.12 8.80
C LYS A 271 -13.61 -18.43 9.34
N ASP A 272 -14.88 -18.40 9.73
CA ASP A 272 -15.56 -19.54 10.34
C ASP A 272 -16.58 -20.19 9.40
N GLU A 273 -16.83 -19.60 8.23
CA GLU A 273 -17.77 -20.12 7.24
C GLU A 273 -17.09 -20.31 5.90
N THR A 274 -17.51 -21.36 5.17
CA THR A 274 -17.08 -21.61 3.79
C THR A 274 -18.27 -21.48 2.85
N PHE A 275 -18.13 -20.68 1.81
CA PHE A 275 -19.20 -20.36 0.87
C PHE A 275 -19.08 -21.17 -0.41
N ALA A 276 -20.19 -21.68 -0.91
CA ALA A 276 -20.20 -22.43 -2.16
C ALA A 276 -19.83 -21.54 -3.36
N GLN A 277 -20.30 -20.30 -3.38
CA GLN A 277 -20.15 -19.37 -4.48
C GLN A 277 -20.10 -17.92 -4.00
N VAL A 278 -19.57 -17.02 -4.84
CA VAL A 278 -19.47 -15.58 -4.55
C VAL A 278 -20.80 -14.94 -4.16
N PRO A 279 -21.96 -15.22 -4.78
CA PRO A 279 -23.23 -14.62 -4.36
C PRO A 279 -23.60 -14.94 -2.91
N ALA A 280 -23.34 -16.16 -2.42
CA ALA A 280 -23.58 -16.52 -1.04
C ALA A 280 -22.67 -15.74 -0.08
N LEU A 281 -21.39 -15.61 -0.40
CA LEU A 281 -20.46 -14.75 0.32
C LEU A 281 -20.93 -13.29 0.33
N GLN A 282 -21.41 -12.78 -0.82
CA GLN A 282 -21.87 -11.39 -0.92
C GLN A 282 -23.07 -11.11 -0.03
N THR A 283 -24.05 -12.02 0.01
CA THR A 283 -25.22 -11.87 0.91
C THR A 283 -24.78 -11.72 2.37
N VAL A 284 -23.79 -12.51 2.79
CA VAL A 284 -23.25 -12.40 4.15
C VAL A 284 -22.46 -11.10 4.34
N LEU A 285 -21.65 -10.70 3.35
CA LEU A 285 -20.92 -9.42 3.43
C LEU A 285 -21.85 -8.23 3.58
N ASP A 286 -22.96 -8.19 2.85
CA ASP A 286 -23.95 -7.11 2.93
C ASP A 286 -24.61 -7.04 4.33
N ASP A 287 -25.03 -8.19 4.89
CA ASP A 287 -25.52 -8.26 6.26
C ASP A 287 -24.47 -7.81 7.27
N ARG A 288 -23.22 -8.30 7.15
CA ARG A 288 -22.16 -7.97 8.10
C ARG A 288 -21.71 -6.52 7.99
N ARG A 289 -21.70 -5.94 6.78
CA ARG A 289 -21.45 -4.52 6.56
C ARG A 289 -22.51 -3.67 7.27
N GLN A 290 -23.77 -4.04 7.12
CA GLN A 290 -24.87 -3.35 7.80
C GLN A 290 -24.72 -3.43 9.32
N ARG A 291 -24.55 -4.63 9.88
CA ARG A 291 -24.34 -4.83 11.32
C ARG A 291 -23.12 -4.10 11.84
N TYR A 292 -22.02 -4.11 11.09
CA TYR A 292 -20.81 -3.35 11.43
C TYR A 292 -21.13 -1.87 11.62
N ASN A 293 -21.90 -1.30 10.71
CA ASN A 293 -22.22 0.12 10.72
C ASN A 293 -23.26 0.52 11.79
N THR A 294 -24.19 -0.39 12.15
CA THR A 294 -25.37 -0.05 12.97
C THR A 294 -25.45 -0.75 14.31
N GLU A 295 -24.71 -1.84 14.52
CA GLU A 295 -24.87 -2.67 15.74
C GLU A 295 -23.51 -2.96 16.42
N LEU A 296 -22.41 -3.13 15.67
CA LEU A 296 -21.14 -3.58 16.25
C LEU A 296 -20.48 -2.46 17.07
N PRO A 297 -20.07 -2.73 18.32
CA PRO A 297 -19.23 -1.82 19.09
C PRO A 297 -17.86 -1.62 18.42
N VAL A 298 -17.54 -0.40 17.99
CA VAL A 298 -16.27 -0.04 17.34
C VAL A 298 -15.48 0.89 18.25
N HIS A 299 -14.18 0.62 18.44
CA HIS A 299 -13.27 1.44 19.24
C HIS A 299 -12.33 2.31 18.39
N ALA A 300 -12.73 2.63 17.15
CA ALA A 300 -11.98 3.51 16.24
C ALA A 300 -12.81 4.76 15.96
N ALA A 301 -12.18 5.81 15.46
CA ALA A 301 -12.85 7.02 14.99
C ALA A 301 -13.81 7.63 16.03
N ASP A 302 -13.35 7.73 17.28
CA ASP A 302 -14.11 8.29 18.40
C ASP A 302 -15.46 7.59 18.70
N CYS A 303 -15.65 6.37 18.19
CA CYS A 303 -16.88 5.60 18.41
C CYS A 303 -17.02 5.09 19.85
N ASP A 304 -15.94 4.98 20.63
CA ASP A 304 -15.92 4.57 22.04
C ASP A 304 -16.78 3.36 22.40
N GLY A 305 -16.81 2.36 21.51
CA GLY A 305 -17.60 1.15 21.70
C GLY A 305 -19.07 1.29 21.28
N GLN A 306 -19.40 2.30 20.50
CA GLN A 306 -20.68 2.46 19.83
C GLN A 306 -20.58 2.12 18.34
N PRO A 307 -21.69 1.78 17.68
CA PRO A 307 -21.70 1.59 16.23
C PRO A 307 -21.35 2.89 15.47
N PRO A 308 -20.62 2.82 14.35
CA PRO A 308 -20.19 4.00 13.60
C PRO A 308 -21.32 4.98 13.24
N LEU A 309 -22.43 4.51 12.71
CA LEU A 309 -23.55 5.37 12.30
C LEU A 309 -24.36 5.92 13.48
N SER A 310 -24.25 5.32 14.65
CA SER A 310 -24.87 5.89 15.86
C SER A 310 -24.11 7.11 16.36
N VAL A 311 -22.78 7.12 16.22
CA VAL A 311 -21.89 8.23 16.61
C VAL A 311 -21.83 9.29 15.52
N HIS A 312 -21.85 8.87 14.26
CA HIS A 312 -21.71 9.74 13.09
C HIS A 312 -22.96 9.69 12.20
N PRO A 313 -24.15 10.13 12.69
CA PRO A 313 -25.39 10.03 11.91
C PRO A 313 -25.35 10.86 10.61
N THR A 314 -24.55 11.91 10.55
CA THR A 314 -24.35 12.72 9.34
C THR A 314 -23.54 12.02 8.26
N ALA A 315 -22.91 10.88 8.58
CA ALA A 315 -22.13 10.09 7.61
C ALA A 315 -23.00 9.27 6.63
N HIS A 316 -24.32 9.42 6.65
CA HIS A 316 -25.20 8.79 5.67
C HIS A 316 -25.14 9.43 4.28
N CYS A 317 -24.62 10.64 4.15
CA CYS A 317 -24.53 11.33 2.87
C CYS A 317 -23.34 12.28 2.83
N SER A 318 -22.56 12.21 1.76
CA SER A 318 -21.42 13.09 1.53
C SER A 318 -21.81 14.54 1.18
N GLY A 319 -23.08 14.79 0.88
CA GLY A 319 -23.55 16.07 0.32
C GLY A 319 -23.19 16.28 -1.17
N ARG A 320 -22.58 15.29 -1.83
CA ARG A 320 -22.19 15.32 -3.24
C ARG A 320 -22.88 14.18 -4.00
N PRO A 321 -24.16 14.35 -4.36
CA PRO A 321 -24.97 13.26 -4.89
C PRO A 321 -24.39 12.69 -6.18
N PHE A 322 -24.65 11.42 -6.41
CA PHE A 322 -24.31 10.69 -7.63
C PHE A 322 -25.46 9.77 -7.99
N HIS A 323 -25.78 9.75 -9.27
CA HIS A 323 -26.69 8.77 -9.83
C HIS A 323 -26.01 8.13 -11.04
N PRO A 324 -25.95 6.80 -11.12
CA PRO A 324 -25.25 6.13 -12.21
C PRO A 324 -25.69 6.57 -13.61
N ASP A 325 -26.99 6.76 -13.83
CA ASP A 325 -27.54 7.21 -15.12
C ASP A 325 -27.11 8.62 -15.50
N LEU A 326 -26.65 9.42 -14.55
CA LEU A 326 -26.15 10.77 -14.76
C LEU A 326 -24.62 10.83 -14.81
N GLU A 327 -23.92 9.72 -14.69
CA GLU A 327 -22.45 9.70 -14.68
C GLU A 327 -21.86 10.39 -15.90
N TRP A 328 -22.44 10.12 -17.08
CA TRP A 328 -21.99 10.75 -18.33
C TRP A 328 -22.07 12.27 -18.28
N THR A 329 -23.11 12.82 -17.71
CA THR A 329 -23.31 14.28 -17.57
C THR A 329 -22.49 14.86 -16.43
N LEU A 330 -22.29 14.08 -15.34
CA LEU A 330 -21.51 14.50 -14.18
C LEU A 330 -19.99 14.45 -14.45
N PHE A 331 -19.58 13.61 -15.38
CA PHE A 331 -18.17 13.48 -15.76
C PHE A 331 -17.74 14.71 -16.59
N ASP A 332 -16.74 15.40 -16.09
CA ASP A 332 -16.21 16.61 -16.72
C ASP A 332 -14.84 16.30 -17.37
N LEU A 333 -14.85 16.09 -18.67
CA LEU A 333 -13.63 15.81 -19.44
C LEU A 333 -12.64 16.99 -19.41
N GLN A 334 -13.13 18.21 -19.25
CA GLN A 334 -12.26 19.40 -19.18
C GLN A 334 -11.36 19.38 -17.93
N ARG A 335 -11.81 18.78 -16.83
CA ARG A 335 -10.97 18.57 -15.63
C ARG A 335 -9.81 17.64 -15.94
N VAL A 336 -10.08 16.56 -16.68
CA VAL A 336 -9.05 15.63 -17.12
C VAL A 336 -8.05 16.36 -18.03
N ASP A 337 -8.53 17.11 -18.99
CA ASP A 337 -7.69 17.86 -19.92
C ASP A 337 -6.83 18.91 -19.19
N THR A 338 -7.42 19.62 -18.23
CA THR A 338 -6.70 20.59 -17.40
C THR A 338 -5.60 19.92 -16.57
N PHE A 339 -5.90 18.76 -15.98
CA PHE A 339 -4.93 17.99 -15.20
C PHE A 339 -3.77 17.49 -16.09
N LEU A 340 -4.07 16.93 -17.25
CA LEU A 340 -3.05 16.44 -18.20
C LEU A 340 -2.18 17.57 -18.74
N ALA A 341 -2.76 18.75 -18.99
CA ALA A 341 -2.03 19.91 -19.50
C ALA A 341 -1.00 20.47 -18.50
N GLN A 342 -1.18 20.22 -17.21
CA GLN A 342 -0.22 20.61 -16.16
C GLN A 342 0.98 19.67 -16.07
N GLN A 343 0.91 18.51 -16.72
CA GLN A 343 1.96 17.49 -16.66
C GLN A 343 2.95 17.67 -17.81
N VAL A 344 4.17 17.25 -17.54
CA VAL A 344 5.24 17.17 -18.56
C VAL A 344 5.93 15.83 -18.40
N TRP A 345 5.97 15.06 -19.46
CA TRP A 345 6.61 13.75 -19.45
C TRP A 345 7.90 13.78 -20.24
N THR A 346 8.87 13.02 -19.78
CA THR A 346 10.11 12.75 -20.51
C THR A 346 10.08 11.31 -20.99
N ARG A 347 10.36 11.10 -22.28
CA ARG A 347 10.35 9.77 -22.90
C ARG A 347 11.63 9.52 -23.65
N HIS A 348 12.08 8.28 -23.63
CA HIS A 348 13.17 7.82 -24.45
C HIS A 348 12.61 7.15 -25.70
N VAL A 349 13.07 7.59 -26.87
CA VAL A 349 12.68 7.02 -28.17
C VAL A 349 13.47 5.75 -28.39
N GLY A 350 12.80 4.65 -28.67
CA GLY A 350 13.44 3.35 -28.92
C GLY A 350 14.23 3.31 -30.24
N GLU A 351 14.98 2.24 -30.43
CA GLU A 351 15.84 2.04 -31.60
C GLU A 351 15.11 2.10 -32.95
N GLN A 352 13.83 1.77 -32.97
CA GLN A 352 12.99 1.81 -34.17
C GLN A 352 12.19 3.13 -34.29
N GLY A 353 12.48 4.12 -33.43
CA GLY A 353 11.78 5.40 -33.42
C GLY A 353 10.45 5.38 -32.65
N GLN A 354 10.11 4.30 -31.93
CA GLN A 354 8.88 4.20 -31.15
C GLN A 354 9.00 4.95 -29.82
N VAL A 355 7.90 5.54 -29.39
CA VAL A 355 7.77 6.23 -28.10
C VAL A 355 6.44 5.86 -27.45
N GLY A 356 6.44 5.57 -26.15
CA GLY A 356 5.25 5.23 -25.39
C GLY A 356 4.76 6.37 -24.51
N ILE A 357 3.45 6.57 -24.45
CA ILE A 357 2.80 7.41 -23.45
C ILE A 357 1.55 6.70 -22.92
N GLY A 358 1.48 6.50 -21.62
CA GLY A 358 0.43 5.65 -21.03
C GLY A 358 0.54 4.21 -21.55
N SER A 359 -0.57 3.68 -22.09
CA SER A 359 -0.62 2.36 -22.72
C SER A 359 -0.32 2.38 -24.22
N ASP A 360 -0.19 3.56 -24.81
CA ASP A 360 -0.06 3.72 -26.25
C ASP A 360 1.39 3.84 -26.69
N HIS A 361 1.66 3.34 -27.89
CA HIS A 361 2.93 3.43 -28.56
C HIS A 361 2.75 4.10 -29.93
N ASP A 362 3.52 5.13 -30.15
CA ASP A 362 3.55 5.87 -31.40
C ASP A 362 4.96 5.87 -32.00
N SER A 363 5.12 6.28 -33.26
CA SER A 363 6.42 6.36 -33.92
C SER A 363 6.75 7.82 -34.27
N LEU A 364 7.89 8.29 -33.78
CA LEU A 364 8.49 9.57 -34.18
C LEU A 364 9.39 9.45 -35.41
N GLY A 365 9.64 8.22 -35.88
CA GLY A 365 10.58 7.94 -36.95
C GLY A 365 11.98 7.61 -36.44
N ARG A 366 12.74 6.88 -37.27
CA ARG A 366 14.10 6.42 -36.92
C ARG A 366 15.10 7.55 -36.77
N ASP A 367 14.85 8.68 -37.38
CA ASP A 367 15.73 9.88 -37.28
C ASP A 367 15.81 10.43 -35.87
N HIS A 368 14.81 10.08 -35.01
CA HIS A 368 14.76 10.44 -33.61
C HIS A 368 15.11 9.30 -32.65
N ALA A 369 15.60 8.16 -33.19
CA ALA A 369 15.95 7.00 -32.38
C ALA A 369 16.97 7.36 -31.30
N LEU A 370 16.83 6.74 -30.12
CA LEU A 370 17.69 6.90 -28.93
C LEU A 370 17.75 8.33 -28.35
N GLN A 371 16.94 9.25 -28.86
CA GLN A 371 16.80 10.59 -28.27
C GLN A 371 15.87 10.59 -27.08
N THR A 372 16.05 11.58 -26.21
CA THR A 372 15.10 11.88 -25.14
C THR A 372 14.23 13.04 -25.58
N VAL A 373 12.92 12.86 -25.48
CA VAL A 373 11.93 13.85 -25.90
C VAL A 373 11.03 14.27 -24.73
N THR A 374 10.57 15.51 -24.79
CA THR A 374 9.57 16.06 -23.88
C THR A 374 8.18 15.90 -24.50
N VAL A 375 7.21 15.47 -23.72
CA VAL A 375 5.82 15.27 -24.15
C VAL A 375 4.90 16.13 -23.32
N ARG A 376 4.02 16.87 -23.99
CA ARG A 376 3.01 17.75 -23.40
C ARG A 376 1.64 17.48 -24.00
N PHE A 377 0.62 17.46 -23.14
CA PHE A 377 -0.76 17.37 -23.61
C PHE A 377 -1.29 18.75 -24.02
N GLN A 378 -1.99 18.80 -25.15
CA GLN A 378 -2.65 20.00 -25.71
C GLN A 378 -4.17 19.85 -25.59
N PRO A 379 -4.83 20.57 -24.63
CA PRO A 379 -6.27 20.39 -24.37
C PRO A 379 -7.15 20.74 -25.57
N GLY A 380 -6.83 21.82 -26.30
CA GLY A 380 -7.68 22.29 -27.38
C GLY A 380 -7.85 21.31 -28.54
N THR A 381 -6.84 20.50 -28.82
CA THR A 381 -6.84 19.50 -29.89
C THR A 381 -6.89 18.07 -29.37
N ARG A 382 -6.74 17.89 -28.05
CA ARG A 382 -6.58 16.60 -27.36
C ARG A 382 -5.50 15.73 -27.99
N THR A 383 -4.30 16.33 -28.12
CA THR A 383 -3.13 15.69 -28.71
C THR A 383 -1.93 15.76 -27.78
N PHE A 384 -0.99 14.84 -27.96
CA PHE A 384 0.33 14.91 -27.36
C PHE A 384 1.30 15.56 -28.33
N ARG A 385 1.97 16.61 -27.88
CA ARG A 385 3.05 17.29 -28.59
C ARG A 385 4.40 16.76 -28.09
N PHE A 386 5.22 16.29 -29.02
CA PHE A 386 6.56 15.79 -28.79
C PHE A 386 7.59 16.85 -29.22
N GLU A 387 8.53 17.12 -28.32
CA GLU A 387 9.55 18.15 -28.50
C GLU A 387 10.94 17.57 -28.21
N ALA A 388 11.94 17.96 -29.01
CA ALA A 388 13.34 17.65 -28.73
C ALA A 388 13.85 18.41 -27.50
N ALA A 389 15.06 18.11 -27.04
CA ALA A 389 15.68 18.74 -25.86
C ALA A 389 15.86 20.26 -26.01
N ASP A 390 15.98 20.77 -27.24
CA ASP A 390 16.09 22.18 -27.57
C ASP A 390 14.72 22.87 -27.73
N GLY A 391 13.61 22.15 -27.53
CA GLY A 391 12.25 22.63 -27.70
C GLY A 391 11.71 22.56 -29.15
N THR A 392 12.49 22.04 -30.11
CA THR A 392 12.03 21.82 -31.47
C THR A 392 10.86 20.86 -31.50
N HIS A 393 9.77 21.26 -32.20
CA HIS A 393 8.61 20.38 -32.40
C HIS A 393 8.97 19.22 -33.33
N LEU A 394 8.71 17.99 -32.87
CA LEU A 394 8.97 16.77 -33.64
C LEU A 394 7.70 16.19 -34.25
N ALA A 395 6.66 16.04 -33.44
CA ALA A 395 5.38 15.47 -33.87
C ALA A 395 4.23 15.89 -32.95
N THR A 396 3.01 15.75 -33.46
CA THR A 396 1.76 15.87 -32.70
C THR A 396 0.93 14.63 -32.98
N MET A 397 0.48 13.94 -31.92
CA MET A 397 -0.25 12.67 -32.01
C MET A 397 -1.54 12.73 -31.20
N PRO A 398 -2.63 12.08 -31.65
CA PRO A 398 -3.89 12.08 -30.90
C PRO A 398 -3.73 11.37 -29.54
N ALA A 399 -4.39 11.89 -28.53
CA ALA A 399 -4.45 11.26 -27.21
C ALA A 399 -5.51 10.16 -27.21
N ARG A 400 -5.13 8.96 -27.64
CA ARG A 400 -6.05 7.80 -27.76
C ARG A 400 -6.41 7.24 -26.38
N GLY A 401 -7.59 6.62 -26.29
CA GLY A 401 -8.04 5.93 -25.07
C GLY A 401 -8.29 6.86 -23.88
N LEU A 402 -8.37 8.18 -24.11
CA LEU A 402 -8.63 9.20 -23.10
C LEU A 402 -9.98 9.91 -23.32
N ASP A 403 -10.80 9.43 -24.24
CA ASP A 403 -12.14 9.96 -24.43
C ASP A 403 -13.02 9.68 -23.22
N GLN A 404 -14.09 10.44 -23.10
CA GLN A 404 -15.05 10.27 -22.00
C GLN A 404 -15.58 8.84 -21.94
N ALA A 405 -15.91 8.24 -23.09
CA ALA A 405 -16.34 6.83 -23.18
C ALA A 405 -15.28 5.86 -22.68
N ASP A 406 -14.03 6.07 -23.06
CA ASP A 406 -12.90 5.22 -22.65
C ASP A 406 -12.65 5.28 -21.13
N LEU A 407 -12.74 6.48 -20.55
CA LEU A 407 -12.46 6.71 -19.14
C LEU A 407 -13.62 6.23 -18.25
N ILE A 408 -14.86 6.46 -18.65
CA ILE A 408 -16.05 5.94 -17.97
C ILE A 408 -16.17 4.42 -18.16
N GLY A 409 -15.69 3.89 -19.30
CA GLY A 409 -15.77 2.47 -19.65
C GLY A 409 -17.05 2.08 -20.36
N TYR A 410 -17.89 3.04 -20.74
CA TYR A 410 -19.07 2.83 -21.61
C TYR A 410 -19.41 4.11 -22.37
N ALA A 411 -20.11 3.97 -23.48
CA ALA A 411 -20.70 5.06 -24.24
C ALA A 411 -22.24 5.01 -24.14
N PRO A 412 -22.91 6.16 -24.05
CA PRO A 412 -24.36 6.17 -24.14
C PRO A 412 -24.77 5.84 -25.58
N PHE A 413 -25.79 5.00 -25.72
CA PHE A 413 -26.43 4.72 -27.01
C PHE A 413 -27.62 5.64 -27.17
N THR A 414 -27.77 6.21 -28.35
CA THR A 414 -29.00 6.86 -28.78
C THR A 414 -29.70 5.92 -29.74
N GLU A 415 -30.71 5.20 -29.27
CA GLU A 415 -31.64 4.49 -30.12
C GLU A 415 -32.98 5.21 -30.03
N HIS A 416 -33.48 5.68 -31.16
CA HIS A 416 -34.75 6.41 -31.27
C HIS A 416 -34.85 7.71 -30.39
N GLY A 417 -33.72 8.38 -30.17
CA GLY A 417 -33.66 9.64 -29.42
C GLY A 417 -33.68 9.51 -27.90
N LEU A 418 -33.64 8.29 -27.36
CA LEU A 418 -33.45 8.00 -25.97
C LEU A 418 -32.00 7.65 -25.69
N LEU A 419 -31.43 8.25 -24.64
CA LEU A 419 -30.11 7.87 -24.12
C LEU A 419 -30.26 6.51 -23.41
N ILE A 420 -29.75 5.44 -24.01
CA ILE A 420 -29.69 4.14 -23.36
C ILE A 420 -28.28 3.98 -22.85
N PHE A 421 -28.13 3.90 -21.54
CA PHE A 421 -26.87 3.61 -20.88
C PHE A 421 -26.70 2.08 -20.81
N GLN A 422 -25.73 1.55 -21.51
CA GLN A 422 -25.33 0.17 -21.33
C GLN A 422 -24.37 0.10 -20.16
N PHE A 423 -24.88 -0.18 -18.96
CA PHE A 423 -24.02 -0.59 -17.86
C PHE A 423 -23.28 -1.84 -18.29
N PRO A 424 -21.99 -2.01 -17.95
CA PRO A 424 -21.42 -3.32 -17.93
C PRO A 424 -22.35 -4.13 -17.01
N LEU A 425 -23.10 -5.05 -17.61
CA LEU A 425 -23.95 -5.98 -16.87
C LEU A 425 -23.07 -6.55 -15.76
N PRO A 426 -23.55 -6.61 -14.50
CA PRO A 426 -22.88 -7.43 -13.52
C PRO A 426 -22.67 -8.76 -14.20
N LEU A 427 -21.43 -9.24 -14.23
CA LEU A 427 -21.15 -10.58 -14.74
C LEU A 427 -21.94 -11.55 -13.86
N VAL A 428 -23.20 -11.76 -14.25
CA VAL A 428 -24.00 -12.86 -13.75
C VAL A 428 -23.29 -14.06 -14.32
N GLY A 429 -22.55 -14.75 -13.45
CA GLY A 429 -21.83 -15.92 -13.82
C GLY A 429 -22.78 -16.90 -14.50
N VAL A 430 -22.43 -17.30 -15.71
CA VAL A 430 -22.88 -18.56 -16.32
C VAL A 430 -22.00 -19.65 -15.74
#